data_5deca1bd8db6b818825a0fec9cfef35c
#
_entry.id   5deca1bd8db6b818825a0fec9cfef35c
#
_cell.length_a   1.000
_cell.length_b   1.000
_cell.length_c   1.000
_cell.angle_alpha   90.00
_cell.angle_beta   90.00
_cell.angle_gamma   90.00
#
_symmetry.space_group_name_H-M   'P 1'
#
loop_
_entity.id
_entity.type
_entity.pdbx_description
1 polymer ?
#
loop_
_entity_poly.entity_id
_entity_poly.type
_entity_poly.pdbx_seq_one_letter_code
_entity_poly.pdbx_strand_id
1 'polypeptide(L)'
;MRRKSLVRVHVPGLFARWRQWLRGRKQKLIRAGENMPLLLISYPRDGEAAAAELEAAYAHTLPAMGGQARRLYDSLWPALPAIVVVQLRPSNPCGCLGHHHPPGSESRLARRLASELGHAVAEIDLAYESIRSWCPEPLSSLAVSAAPAEMEALRFRAALLAVLLHEMEHLAFPDRSEPEIRSRSREFYRQAMAEMVAQELGRDYGIA
;
A
#
# COMPACT_ATOMS: atom_id res chain seq x y z
N MET A 1 19.71 3.05 -23.72
CA MET A 1 18.52 2.88 -22.85
C MET A 1 17.55 1.89 -23.53
N ARG A 2 17.47 0.65 -23.03
CA ARG A 2 16.50 -0.34 -23.55
C ARG A 2 15.15 -0.06 -22.87
N ARG A 3 14.13 0.33 -23.64
CA ARG A 3 12.74 0.38 -23.18
C ARG A 3 12.36 -1.03 -22.75
N LYS A 4 12.13 -1.23 -21.45
CA LYS A 4 11.50 -2.44 -20.92
C LYS A 4 10.10 -2.50 -21.53
N SER A 5 9.84 -3.46 -22.40
CA SER A 5 8.50 -3.71 -22.94
C SER A 5 7.58 -4.07 -21.77
N LEU A 6 6.52 -3.29 -21.61
CA LEU A 6 5.44 -3.57 -20.67
C LEU A 6 4.83 -4.93 -21.05
N VAL A 7 5.19 -5.95 -20.28
CA VAL A 7 4.56 -7.26 -20.40
C VAL A 7 3.11 -7.11 -19.94
N ARG A 8 2.17 -7.17 -20.88
CA ARG A 8 0.76 -7.35 -20.55
C ARG A 8 0.61 -8.72 -19.88
N VAL A 9 0.66 -8.76 -18.57
CA VAL A 9 0.37 -9.96 -17.80
C VAL A 9 -1.13 -10.24 -17.97
N HIS A 10 -1.46 -11.20 -18.85
CA HIS A 10 -2.83 -11.67 -19.02
C HIS A 10 -3.15 -12.64 -17.88
N VAL A 11 -3.76 -12.11 -16.82
CA VAL A 11 -3.87 -12.75 -15.51
C VAL A 11 -5.13 -13.62 -15.25
N PRO A 12 -6.21 -13.64 -16.11
CA PRO A 12 -7.47 -14.29 -15.74
C PRO A 12 -7.40 -15.80 -15.44
N GLY A 13 -6.57 -16.55 -16.16
CA GLY A 13 -6.48 -18.01 -15.99
C GLY A 13 -5.67 -18.46 -14.78
N LEU A 14 -4.67 -17.69 -14.37
CA LEU A 14 -3.83 -17.97 -13.20
C LEU A 14 -4.61 -17.87 -11.89
N PHE A 15 -5.49 -16.88 -11.74
CA PHE A 15 -6.27 -16.64 -10.52
C PHE A 15 -7.25 -17.77 -10.19
N ALA A 16 -7.86 -18.43 -11.19
CA ALA A 16 -8.80 -19.51 -10.94
C ALA A 16 -8.12 -20.72 -10.26
N ARG A 17 -6.87 -21.01 -10.63
CA ARG A 17 -6.08 -22.12 -10.05
C ARG A 17 -5.56 -21.79 -8.65
N TRP A 18 -5.37 -20.51 -8.32
CA TRP A 18 -4.83 -20.07 -7.02
C TRP A 18 -5.86 -20.04 -5.91
N ARG A 19 -7.16 -19.79 -6.24
CA ARG A 19 -8.26 -19.82 -5.25
C ARG A 19 -8.33 -21.13 -4.46
N GLN A 20 -7.92 -22.25 -5.05
CA GLN A 20 -7.91 -23.54 -4.37
C GLN A 20 -6.80 -23.69 -3.31
N TRP A 21 -5.73 -22.88 -3.40
CA TRP A 21 -4.55 -23.04 -2.55
C TRP A 21 -4.56 -22.24 -1.25
N LEU A 22 -5.35 -21.18 -1.20
CA LEU A 22 -5.37 -20.26 -0.06
C LEU A 22 -6.62 -20.47 0.78
N ARG A 23 -6.69 -21.65 1.42
CA ARG A 23 -7.77 -21.99 2.34
C ARG A 23 -7.94 -20.88 3.40
N GLY A 24 -9.09 -20.18 3.38
CA GLY A 24 -9.48 -19.19 4.37
C GLY A 24 -9.04 -17.74 4.13
N ARG A 25 -8.29 -17.44 3.04
CA ARG A 25 -7.89 -16.09 2.68
C ARG A 25 -8.51 -15.66 1.34
N LYS A 26 -8.98 -14.40 1.29
CA LYS A 26 -9.42 -13.74 0.06
C LYS A 26 -8.23 -13.07 -0.62
N GLN A 27 -8.38 -12.78 -1.92
CA GLN A 27 -7.37 -12.09 -2.69
C GLN A 27 -7.99 -11.03 -3.58
N LYS A 28 -7.25 -9.95 -3.77
CA LYS A 28 -7.60 -8.85 -4.64
C LYS A 28 -6.37 -8.36 -5.41
N LEU A 29 -6.54 -8.11 -6.70
CA LEU A 29 -5.51 -7.54 -7.55
C LEU A 29 -5.83 -6.07 -7.79
N ILE A 30 -4.85 -5.19 -7.55
CA ILE A 30 -5.01 -3.75 -7.66
C ILE A 30 -3.95 -3.20 -8.62
N ARG A 31 -4.40 -2.37 -9.55
CA ARG A 31 -3.55 -1.57 -10.43
C ARG A 31 -3.85 -0.10 -10.21
N ALA A 32 -2.84 0.69 -9.90
CA ALA A 32 -2.98 2.13 -9.66
C ALA A 32 -2.57 2.98 -10.87
N GLY A 33 -1.48 2.64 -11.53
CA GLY A 33 -0.95 3.38 -12.68
C GLY A 33 -0.03 2.51 -13.54
N GLU A 34 0.38 3.04 -14.69
CA GLU A 34 1.21 2.26 -15.64
C GLU A 34 2.60 1.95 -15.10
N ASN A 35 3.18 2.86 -14.31
CA ASN A 35 4.55 2.73 -13.79
C ASN A 35 4.59 2.21 -12.34
N MET A 36 3.44 1.97 -11.72
CA MET A 36 3.36 1.50 -10.35
C MET A 36 3.29 -0.04 -10.31
N PRO A 37 3.81 -0.68 -9.27
CA PRO A 37 3.67 -2.11 -9.08
C PRO A 37 2.21 -2.55 -9.06
N LEU A 38 1.96 -3.74 -9.57
CA LEU A 38 0.70 -4.43 -9.38
C LEU A 38 0.66 -4.98 -7.96
N LEU A 39 -0.35 -4.63 -7.16
CA LEU A 39 -0.52 -5.20 -5.84
C LEU A 39 -1.41 -6.44 -5.88
N LEU A 40 -0.93 -7.55 -5.32
CA LEU A 40 -1.77 -8.69 -4.98
C LEU A 40 -2.01 -8.69 -3.47
N ILE A 41 -3.17 -8.22 -3.05
CA ILE A 41 -3.55 -8.21 -1.63
C ILE A 41 -4.14 -9.57 -1.26
N SER A 42 -3.58 -10.19 -0.21
CA SER A 42 -4.10 -11.40 0.43
C SER A 42 -4.54 -11.06 1.85
N TYR A 43 -5.79 -11.35 2.20
CA TYR A 43 -6.38 -10.94 3.48
C TYR A 43 -7.31 -12.00 4.08
N PRO A 44 -7.44 -12.08 5.41
CA PRO A 44 -8.42 -12.93 6.09
C PRO A 44 -9.84 -12.34 5.91
N ARG A 45 -10.87 -13.08 6.28
CA ARG A 45 -12.27 -12.63 6.10
C ARG A 45 -12.58 -11.33 6.84
N ASP A 46 -12.05 -11.17 8.03
CA ASP A 46 -12.17 -9.99 8.89
C ASP A 46 -11.31 -8.80 8.41
N GLY A 47 -10.34 -9.03 7.54
CA GLY A 47 -9.52 -8.01 6.89
C GLY A 47 -10.12 -7.36 5.64
N GLU A 48 -11.38 -7.66 5.28
CA GLU A 48 -11.99 -7.18 4.03
C GLU A 48 -12.11 -5.64 3.98
N ALA A 49 -12.49 -5.03 5.10
CA ALA A 49 -12.55 -3.57 5.21
C ALA A 49 -11.17 -2.92 5.02
N ALA A 50 -10.12 -3.48 5.64
CA ALA A 50 -8.76 -2.99 5.48
C ALA A 50 -8.25 -3.16 4.02
N ALA A 51 -8.63 -4.25 3.35
CA ALA A 51 -8.29 -4.47 1.94
C ALA A 51 -8.99 -3.45 1.02
N ALA A 52 -10.24 -3.08 1.31
CA ALA A 52 -10.98 -2.05 0.59
C ALA A 52 -10.36 -0.66 0.79
N GLU A 53 -9.97 -0.31 2.01
CA GLU A 53 -9.28 0.95 2.31
C GLU A 53 -7.90 1.03 1.64
N LEU A 54 -7.14 -0.06 1.65
CA LEU A 54 -5.85 -0.11 0.95
C LEU A 54 -6.01 0.02 -0.57
N GLU A 55 -7.04 -0.59 -1.16
CA GLU A 55 -7.35 -0.40 -2.57
C GLU A 55 -7.69 1.04 -2.88
N ALA A 56 -8.60 1.65 -2.11
CA ALA A 56 -8.97 3.05 -2.29
C ALA A 56 -7.75 3.97 -2.18
N ALA A 57 -6.88 3.74 -1.19
CA ALA A 57 -5.66 4.49 -1.02
C ALA A 57 -4.69 4.34 -2.21
N TYR A 58 -4.42 3.11 -2.61
CA TYR A 58 -3.40 2.83 -3.62
C TYR A 58 -3.89 3.13 -5.04
N ALA A 59 -5.13 2.75 -5.39
CA ALA A 59 -5.63 2.87 -6.76
C ALA A 59 -6.22 4.25 -7.08
N HIS A 60 -6.73 4.95 -6.08
CA HIS A 60 -7.44 6.22 -6.29
C HIS A 60 -6.74 7.41 -5.65
N THR A 61 -6.38 7.32 -4.36
CA THR A 61 -5.78 8.45 -3.66
C THR A 61 -4.36 8.73 -4.14
N LEU A 62 -3.49 7.73 -4.15
CA LEU A 62 -2.08 7.90 -4.49
C LEU A 62 -1.85 8.44 -5.92
N PRO A 63 -2.55 7.97 -6.97
CA PRO A 63 -2.42 8.57 -8.30
C PRO A 63 -2.98 10.00 -8.42
N ALA A 64 -3.98 10.34 -7.61
CA ALA A 64 -4.59 11.66 -7.58
C ALA A 64 -3.77 12.67 -6.76
N MET A 65 -2.87 12.21 -5.90
CA MET A 65 -2.00 13.09 -5.13
C MET A 65 -1.11 13.91 -6.04
N GLY A 66 -1.15 15.22 -5.85
CA GLY A 66 -0.36 16.19 -6.60
C GLY A 66 0.97 16.54 -5.93
N GLY A 67 1.73 17.39 -6.58
CA GLY A 67 2.82 18.15 -5.96
C GLY A 67 3.92 17.35 -5.30
N GLN A 68 4.19 17.65 -4.04
CA GLN A 68 5.37 17.19 -3.33
C GLN A 68 5.24 15.71 -2.88
N ALA A 69 4.05 15.26 -2.50
CA ALA A 69 3.82 13.88 -2.09
C ALA A 69 4.13 12.89 -3.21
N ARG A 70 3.70 13.19 -4.43
CA ARG A 70 4.00 12.37 -5.61
C ARG A 70 5.50 12.31 -5.89
N ARG A 71 6.20 13.46 -5.83
CA ARG A 71 7.64 13.52 -6.08
C ARG A 71 8.48 12.74 -5.08
N LEU A 72 8.02 12.62 -3.83
CA LEU A 72 8.71 11.81 -2.83
C LEU A 72 8.87 10.36 -3.27
N TYR A 73 7.96 9.83 -4.07
CA TYR A 73 7.90 8.41 -4.47
C TYR A 73 8.10 8.15 -5.96
N ASP A 74 8.22 9.17 -6.81
CA ASP A 74 8.45 8.97 -8.25
C ASP A 74 9.71 8.15 -8.53
N SER A 75 10.74 8.26 -7.70
CA SER A 75 11.97 7.45 -7.79
C SER A 75 11.81 6.01 -7.27
N LEU A 76 10.74 5.73 -6.55
CA LEU A 76 10.48 4.43 -5.94
C LEU A 76 10.04 3.39 -6.97
N TRP A 77 9.12 3.77 -7.86
CA TRP A 77 8.47 2.83 -8.76
C TRP A 77 9.41 2.06 -9.69
N PRO A 78 10.42 2.70 -10.32
CA PRO A 78 11.37 2.00 -11.17
C PRO A 78 12.28 1.00 -10.44
N ALA A 79 12.45 1.17 -9.13
CA ALA A 79 13.30 0.33 -8.30
C ALA A 79 12.57 -0.91 -7.73
N LEU A 80 11.23 -0.90 -7.77
CA LEU A 80 10.42 -2.00 -7.28
C LEU A 80 10.20 -3.08 -8.35
N PRO A 81 9.96 -4.34 -7.96
CA PRO A 81 9.48 -5.37 -8.86
C PRO A 81 8.08 -5.02 -9.39
N ALA A 82 7.74 -5.56 -10.56
CA ALA A 82 6.44 -5.29 -11.20
C ALA A 82 5.24 -5.77 -10.38
N ILE A 83 5.44 -6.69 -9.43
CA ILE A 83 4.41 -7.26 -8.58
C ILE A 83 4.88 -7.22 -7.12
N VAL A 84 4.00 -6.71 -6.27
CA VAL A 84 4.18 -6.75 -4.81
C VAL A 84 2.99 -7.50 -4.19
N VAL A 85 3.29 -8.57 -3.46
CA VAL A 85 2.29 -9.29 -2.65
C VAL A 85 2.15 -8.57 -1.32
N VAL A 86 0.94 -8.17 -0.97
CA VAL A 86 0.63 -7.56 0.33
C VAL A 86 -0.21 -8.51 1.15
N GLN A 87 0.34 -8.98 2.27
CA GLN A 87 -0.36 -9.81 3.23
C GLN A 87 -0.97 -8.93 4.32
N LEU A 88 -2.28 -8.76 4.33
CA LEU A 88 -2.95 -8.10 5.45
C LEU A 88 -3.11 -9.09 6.60
N ARG A 89 -2.65 -8.71 7.80
CA ARG A 89 -2.76 -9.49 9.03
C ARG A 89 -3.35 -8.62 10.13
N PRO A 90 -4.05 -9.16 11.12
CA PRO A 90 -4.47 -8.37 12.29
C PRO A 90 -3.27 -7.73 12.99
N SER A 91 -2.22 -8.52 13.22
CA SER A 91 -0.96 -8.10 13.85
C SER A 91 0.22 -8.82 13.21
N ASN A 92 1.41 -8.24 13.30
CA ASN A 92 2.66 -8.90 12.93
C ASN A 92 3.34 -9.49 14.18
N PRO A 93 4.00 -10.66 14.06
CA PRO A 93 4.71 -11.28 15.20
C PRO A 93 5.81 -10.39 15.81
N CYS A 94 6.42 -9.50 15.01
CA CYS A 94 7.41 -8.53 15.49
C CYS A 94 6.80 -7.34 16.24
N GLY A 95 5.46 -7.17 16.26
CA GLY A 95 4.79 -5.98 16.77
C GLY A 95 4.94 -4.74 15.86
N CYS A 96 5.57 -4.86 14.71
CA CYS A 96 5.74 -3.80 13.73
C CYS A 96 4.45 -3.57 12.92
N LEU A 97 4.26 -2.37 12.42
CA LEU A 97 3.10 -1.99 11.59
C LEU A 97 3.16 -2.62 10.21
N GLY A 98 4.36 -2.61 9.60
CA GLY A 98 4.68 -3.26 8.35
C GLY A 98 5.91 -4.14 8.49
N HIS A 99 6.11 -5.04 7.55
CA HIS A 99 7.31 -5.86 7.44
C HIS A 99 7.50 -6.28 5.99
N HIS A 100 8.64 -5.92 5.41
CA HIS A 100 9.04 -6.41 4.08
C HIS A 100 9.84 -7.70 4.22
N HIS A 101 9.72 -8.56 3.24
CA HIS A 101 10.47 -9.80 3.18
C HIS A 101 11.68 -9.62 2.26
N PRO A 102 12.91 -9.72 2.78
CA PRO A 102 14.10 -9.70 1.92
C PRO A 102 14.08 -10.90 0.96
N PRO A 103 14.78 -10.80 -0.20
CA PRO A 103 14.86 -11.87 -1.18
C PRO A 103 15.24 -13.21 -0.56
N GLY A 104 14.43 -14.26 -0.83
CA GLY A 104 14.60 -15.62 -0.30
C GLY A 104 13.80 -15.93 0.97
N SER A 105 13.26 -14.93 1.66
CA SER A 105 12.41 -15.10 2.86
C SER A 105 10.92 -15.01 2.58
N GLU A 106 10.53 -14.79 1.31
CA GLU A 106 9.15 -14.64 0.88
C GLU A 106 8.31 -15.89 1.19
N SER A 107 7.01 -15.71 1.31
CA SER A 107 6.05 -16.79 1.48
C SER A 107 6.04 -17.76 0.28
N ARG A 108 5.41 -18.92 0.48
CA ARG A 108 5.18 -19.86 -0.63
C ARG A 108 4.36 -19.24 -1.76
N LEU A 109 3.46 -18.29 -1.44
CA LEU A 109 2.66 -17.58 -2.44
C LEU A 109 3.54 -16.73 -3.35
N ALA A 110 4.35 -15.85 -2.76
CA ALA A 110 5.21 -14.95 -3.54
C ALA A 110 6.25 -15.72 -4.37
N ARG A 111 6.89 -16.75 -3.79
CA ARG A 111 7.84 -17.62 -4.52
C ARG A 111 7.21 -18.35 -5.70
N ARG A 112 5.99 -18.85 -5.52
CA ARG A 112 5.26 -19.54 -6.59
C ARG A 112 4.88 -18.56 -7.70
N LEU A 113 4.42 -17.35 -7.35
CA LEU A 113 4.16 -16.28 -8.29
C LEU A 113 5.39 -15.93 -9.11
N ALA A 114 6.53 -15.74 -8.45
CA ALA A 114 7.79 -15.44 -9.11
C ALA A 114 8.17 -16.54 -10.12
N SER A 115 8.03 -17.82 -9.71
CA SER A 115 8.32 -18.98 -10.56
C SER A 115 7.35 -19.09 -11.75
N GLU A 116 6.04 -18.90 -11.55
CA GLU A 116 5.04 -19.04 -12.61
C GLU A 116 5.06 -17.86 -13.61
N LEU A 117 5.43 -16.66 -13.16
CA LEU A 117 5.47 -15.46 -13.99
C LEU A 117 6.83 -15.20 -14.62
N GLY A 118 7.89 -15.85 -14.13
CA GLY A 118 9.26 -15.58 -14.55
C GLY A 118 9.77 -14.18 -14.19
N HIS A 119 9.16 -13.53 -13.17
CA HIS A 119 9.48 -12.18 -12.73
C HIS A 119 9.75 -12.13 -11.23
N ALA A 120 10.58 -11.17 -10.81
CA ALA A 120 10.75 -10.88 -9.40
C ALA A 120 9.41 -10.42 -8.78
N VAL A 121 9.12 -10.94 -7.60
CA VAL A 121 7.96 -10.60 -6.78
C VAL A 121 8.48 -10.22 -5.40
N ALA A 122 8.05 -9.07 -4.88
CA ALA A 122 8.32 -8.71 -3.50
C ALA A 122 7.11 -9.03 -2.62
N GLU A 123 7.33 -9.13 -1.31
CA GLU A 123 6.27 -9.38 -0.33
C GLU A 123 6.38 -8.43 0.86
N ILE A 124 5.21 -7.94 1.30
CA ILE A 124 5.06 -7.03 2.44
C ILE A 124 3.91 -7.53 3.30
N ASP A 125 4.12 -7.63 4.61
CA ASP A 125 3.06 -7.84 5.59
C ASP A 125 2.62 -6.49 6.17
N LEU A 126 1.30 -6.26 6.29
CA LEU A 126 0.72 -5.08 6.94
C LEU A 126 -0.19 -5.52 8.09
N ALA A 127 0.08 -5.02 9.30
CA ALA A 127 -0.67 -5.29 10.52
C ALA A 127 -1.85 -4.31 10.66
N TYR A 128 -2.99 -4.59 10.01
CA TYR A 128 -4.06 -3.61 9.84
C TYR A 128 -4.72 -3.17 11.16
N GLU A 129 -4.82 -4.01 12.18
CA GLU A 129 -5.34 -3.59 13.50
C GLU A 129 -4.32 -2.72 14.25
N SER A 130 -3.04 -3.07 14.18
CA SER A 130 -1.96 -2.26 14.75
C SER A 130 -1.87 -0.90 14.05
N ILE A 131 -2.04 -0.86 12.72
CA ILE A 131 -2.07 0.39 11.94
C ILE A 131 -3.28 1.24 12.32
N ARG A 132 -4.46 0.64 12.51
CA ARG A 132 -5.67 1.36 12.92
C ARG A 132 -5.52 1.98 14.31
N SER A 133 -4.89 1.27 15.24
CA SER A 133 -4.62 1.78 16.60
C SER A 133 -3.43 2.75 16.64
N TRP A 134 -2.58 2.75 15.62
CA TRP A 134 -1.49 3.70 15.49
C TRP A 134 -2.06 5.08 15.14
N CYS A 135 -2.06 5.96 16.11
CA CYS A 135 -2.50 7.35 15.93
C CYS A 135 -1.26 8.25 15.96
N PRO A 136 -0.68 8.60 14.80
CA PRO A 136 0.25 9.73 14.80
C PRO A 136 -0.55 10.94 15.24
N GLU A 137 0.11 11.86 15.97
CA GLU A 137 -0.51 13.02 16.61
C GLU A 137 -1.61 13.66 15.74
N PRO A 138 -2.73 14.03 16.33
CA PRO A 138 -3.82 14.64 15.59
C PRO A 138 -3.25 15.85 14.84
N LEU A 139 -3.58 15.98 13.57
CA LEU A 139 -3.34 17.20 12.82
C LEU A 139 -4.24 18.29 13.41
N SER A 140 -3.84 18.79 14.58
CA SER A 140 -4.57 19.78 15.36
C SER A 140 -4.78 21.11 14.60
N SER A 141 -4.07 21.29 13.50
CA SER A 141 -4.24 22.43 12.58
C SER A 141 -5.36 22.26 11.56
N LEU A 142 -5.84 21.04 11.32
CA LEU A 142 -7.01 20.81 10.48
C LEU A 142 -8.26 20.81 11.37
N ALA A 143 -8.74 22.00 11.71
CA ALA A 143 -10.07 22.20 12.31
C ALA A 143 -11.13 21.82 11.27
N VAL A 144 -11.39 20.53 11.15
CA VAL A 144 -12.31 19.99 10.17
C VAL A 144 -13.64 19.67 10.84
N SER A 145 -14.72 20.13 10.25
CA SER A 145 -16.11 19.84 10.67
C SER A 145 -16.58 18.44 10.25
N ALA A 146 -15.65 17.53 9.90
CA ALA A 146 -16.02 16.18 9.50
C ALA A 146 -16.48 15.34 10.69
N ALA A 147 -17.41 14.42 10.45
CA ALA A 147 -17.83 13.46 11.46
C ALA A 147 -16.65 12.62 11.95
N PRO A 148 -16.56 12.31 13.27
CA PRO A 148 -15.44 11.56 13.84
C PRO A 148 -15.14 10.23 13.13
N ALA A 149 -16.16 9.51 12.69
CA ALA A 149 -16.01 8.23 11.99
C ALA A 149 -15.39 8.39 10.59
N GLU A 150 -15.71 9.47 9.87
CA GLU A 150 -15.13 9.77 8.55
C GLU A 150 -13.64 10.11 8.69
N MET A 151 -13.30 10.92 9.69
CA MET A 151 -11.92 11.24 9.99
C MET A 151 -11.10 10.01 10.38
N GLU A 152 -11.69 9.08 11.12
CA GLU A 152 -11.03 7.81 11.46
C GLU A 152 -10.76 6.97 10.20
N ALA A 153 -11.71 6.87 9.27
CA ALA A 153 -11.53 6.15 8.01
C ALA A 153 -10.42 6.78 7.15
N LEU A 154 -10.39 8.12 7.03
CA LEU A 154 -9.33 8.82 6.30
C LEU A 154 -7.94 8.62 6.93
N ARG A 155 -7.85 8.69 8.26
CA ARG A 155 -6.60 8.42 9.00
C ARG A 155 -6.11 7.00 8.76
N PHE A 156 -7.01 6.03 8.85
CA PHE A 156 -6.67 4.64 8.63
C PHE A 156 -6.19 4.40 7.18
N ARG A 157 -6.87 4.97 6.20
CA ARG A 157 -6.50 4.92 4.79
C ARG A 157 -5.11 5.51 4.54
N ALA A 158 -4.85 6.71 5.06
CA ALA A 158 -3.55 7.37 4.95
C ALA A 158 -2.44 6.59 5.66
N ALA A 159 -2.73 6.01 6.84
CA ALA A 159 -1.78 5.20 7.59
C ALA A 159 -1.42 3.90 6.86
N LEU A 160 -2.40 3.18 6.32
CA LEU A 160 -2.16 1.99 5.50
C LEU A 160 -1.22 2.29 4.32
N LEU A 161 -1.49 3.40 3.61
CA LEU A 161 -0.68 3.80 2.48
C LEU A 161 0.73 4.21 2.90
N ALA A 162 0.87 4.98 3.99
CA ALA A 162 2.17 5.41 4.50
C ALA A 162 3.04 4.23 4.96
N VAL A 163 2.46 3.23 5.63
CA VAL A 163 3.17 2.02 6.03
C VAL A 163 3.53 1.17 4.82
N LEU A 164 2.64 1.02 3.84
CA LEU A 164 2.96 0.31 2.59
C LEU A 164 4.16 0.94 1.87
N LEU A 165 4.15 2.27 1.72
CA LEU A 165 5.24 2.99 1.04
C LEU A 165 6.54 2.95 1.85
N HIS A 166 6.48 2.93 3.17
CA HIS A 166 7.63 2.71 4.06
C HIS A 166 8.31 1.37 3.75
N GLU A 167 7.57 0.29 3.71
CA GLU A 167 8.11 -1.04 3.41
C GLU A 167 8.59 -1.16 1.95
N MET A 168 7.93 -0.48 1.02
CA MET A 168 8.38 -0.39 -0.36
C MET A 168 9.72 0.37 -0.50
N GLU A 169 9.95 1.38 0.32
CA GLU A 169 11.25 2.08 0.35
C GLU A 169 12.39 1.17 0.83
N HIS A 170 12.16 0.33 1.82
CA HIS A 170 13.15 -0.69 2.23
C HIS A 170 13.47 -1.68 1.11
N LEU A 171 12.45 -2.10 0.36
CA LEU A 171 12.65 -3.00 -0.79
C LEU A 171 13.43 -2.36 -1.94
N ALA A 172 13.14 -1.08 -2.22
CA ALA A 172 13.77 -0.36 -3.33
C ALA A 172 15.17 0.19 -3.00
N PHE A 173 15.38 0.54 -1.72
CA PHE A 173 16.59 1.22 -1.24
C PHE A 173 17.07 0.60 0.07
N PRO A 174 17.59 -0.63 0.04
CA PRO A 174 17.97 -1.37 1.26
C PRO A 174 19.07 -0.70 2.07
N ASP A 175 19.83 0.20 1.46
CA ASP A 175 20.90 0.95 2.14
C ASP A 175 20.43 2.21 2.87
N ARG A 176 19.14 2.60 2.71
CA ARG A 176 18.57 3.73 3.46
C ARG A 176 18.38 3.39 4.92
N SER A 177 18.71 4.34 5.78
CA SER A 177 18.53 4.15 7.21
C SER A 177 17.05 4.21 7.62
N GLU A 178 16.69 3.44 8.64
CA GLU A 178 15.34 3.45 9.21
C GLU A 178 14.85 4.86 9.62
N PRO A 179 15.68 5.72 10.27
CA PRO A 179 15.25 7.09 10.59
C PRO A 179 14.90 7.93 9.37
N GLU A 180 15.63 7.77 8.26
CA GLU A 180 15.37 8.49 7.02
C GLU A 180 14.05 8.05 6.39
N ILE A 181 13.82 6.74 6.24
CA ILE A 181 12.58 6.19 5.69
C ILE A 181 11.40 6.59 6.56
N ARG A 182 11.54 6.51 7.88
CA ARG A 182 10.50 6.91 8.84
C ARG A 182 10.15 8.40 8.74
N SER A 183 11.14 9.27 8.57
CA SER A 183 10.90 10.70 8.38
C SER A 183 10.09 10.97 7.12
N ARG A 184 10.44 10.32 6.00
CA ARG A 184 9.75 10.43 4.71
C ARG A 184 8.31 9.91 4.80
N SER A 185 8.10 8.77 5.45
CA SER A 185 6.77 8.18 5.63
C SER A 185 5.85 9.05 6.48
N ARG A 186 6.38 9.71 7.52
CA ARG A 186 5.62 10.66 8.34
C ARG A 186 5.23 11.91 7.55
N GLU A 187 6.14 12.43 6.74
CA GLU A 187 5.86 13.56 5.88
C GLU A 187 4.80 13.20 4.84
N PHE A 188 4.93 12.04 4.20
CA PHE A 188 3.93 11.53 3.29
C PHE A 188 2.55 11.39 3.96
N TYR A 189 2.49 10.80 5.17
CA TYR A 189 1.25 10.65 5.92
C TYR A 189 0.54 12.01 6.11
N ARG A 190 1.28 13.04 6.52
CA ARG A 190 0.72 14.39 6.72
C ARG A 190 0.15 14.97 5.43
N GLN A 191 0.88 14.84 4.33
CA GLN A 191 0.45 15.34 3.03
C GLN A 191 -0.76 14.55 2.50
N ALA A 192 -0.73 13.23 2.61
CA ALA A 192 -1.86 12.37 2.22
C ALA A 192 -3.13 12.73 2.98
N MET A 193 -3.02 12.91 4.31
CA MET A 193 -4.14 13.35 5.13
C MET A 193 -4.70 14.70 4.68
N ALA A 194 -3.83 15.69 4.47
CA ALA A 194 -4.26 17.03 4.04
C ALA A 194 -5.01 16.98 2.69
N GLU A 195 -4.48 16.22 1.73
CA GLU A 195 -5.11 16.07 0.40
C GLU A 195 -6.42 15.28 0.46
N MET A 196 -6.47 14.16 1.23
CA MET A 196 -7.71 13.39 1.41
C MET A 196 -8.81 14.23 2.04
N VAL A 197 -8.47 14.97 3.09
CA VAL A 197 -9.41 15.88 3.76
C VAL A 197 -9.90 16.96 2.80
N ALA A 198 -9.02 17.60 2.04
CA ALA A 198 -9.38 18.61 1.07
C ALA A 198 -10.29 18.05 -0.03
N GLN A 199 -10.04 16.82 -0.51
CA GLN A 199 -10.87 16.17 -1.54
C GLN A 199 -12.25 15.81 -1.02
N GLU A 200 -12.37 15.22 0.17
CA GLU A 200 -13.65 14.82 0.76
C GLU A 200 -14.48 16.06 1.12
N LEU A 201 -13.89 17.03 1.80
CA LEU A 201 -14.59 18.26 2.17
C LEU A 201 -14.87 19.18 0.97
N GLY A 202 -13.98 19.22 -0.02
CA GLY A 202 -14.20 19.99 -1.25
C GLY A 202 -15.40 19.48 -2.04
N ARG A 203 -15.69 18.18 -2.01
CA ARG A 203 -16.89 17.60 -2.61
C ARG A 203 -18.16 17.99 -1.87
N ASP A 204 -18.11 17.98 -0.53
CA ASP A 204 -19.30 18.21 0.31
C ASP A 204 -19.68 19.70 0.37
N TYR A 205 -18.71 20.61 0.23
CA TYR A 205 -18.94 22.07 0.35
C TYR A 205 -18.92 22.82 -0.99
N GLY A 206 -18.77 22.11 -2.12
CA GLY A 206 -18.83 22.74 -3.45
C GLY A 206 -17.75 23.80 -3.70
N ILE A 207 -16.62 23.70 -2.99
CA ILE A 207 -15.46 24.56 -3.19
C ILE A 207 -14.64 23.94 -4.33
N ALA A 208 -14.98 24.34 -5.56
CA ALA A 208 -14.24 24.01 -6.76
C ALA A 208 -13.18 25.09 -7.05
#